data_44c18a48d2a0cd681540f0b97f90ac3b
#
_entry.id   44c18a48d2a0cd681540f0b97f90ac3b
#
_cell.length_a   1.000
_cell.length_b   1.000
_cell.length_c   1.000
_cell.angle_alpha   90.00
_cell.angle_beta   90.00
_cell.angle_gamma   90.00
#
_symmetry.space_group_name_H-M   'P 1'
#
loop_
_entity.id
_entity.type
_entity.pdbx_description
1 polymer ?
#
loop_
_entity_poly.entity_id
_entity_poly.type
_entity_poly.pdbx_seq_one_letter_code
_entity_poly.pdbx_strand_id
1 'polypeptide(L)'
;DIDTAIRDAFELYRRRRDATAPRAELSVDFRMRHSYPDFRITCIGVWDTVGSLGIPVGLLGHLTSHLVGFHDVTLSSWVDRAYHAVAIDERRRPFVPTLWVQQPDAREQGQRMEQRWFTGVHSDVGGGYPWPDRGLATLALRWMVERVTTACKLELDVAPLDAAPASRVALHDSLSPWFRLWAPAVRTIDGGLGHHGARDESRITAESVDENVAGWRATYKTAPMPVVNRPYAPANVADYDERVAQAAHTPPVQPPDYPSDLR
;
A
#
# COMPACT_ATOMS: atom_id res chain seq x y z
N ASP A 1 -33.69 -13.59 4.82
CA ASP A 1 -33.51 -13.15 3.44
C ASP A 1 -32.09 -12.58 3.24
N ILE A 2 -31.42 -13.00 2.17
CA ILE A 2 -30.02 -12.62 1.88
C ILE A 2 -29.88 -11.11 1.68
N ASP A 3 -30.85 -10.47 1.04
CA ASP A 3 -30.83 -9.01 0.81
C ASP A 3 -30.91 -8.20 2.11
N THR A 4 -31.63 -8.73 3.09
CA THR A 4 -31.69 -8.15 4.44
C THR A 4 -30.36 -8.30 5.14
N ALA A 5 -29.75 -9.49 5.08
CA ALA A 5 -28.44 -9.73 5.67
C ALA A 5 -27.33 -8.84 5.05
N ILE A 6 -27.37 -8.62 3.72
CA ILE A 6 -26.44 -7.71 3.03
C ILE A 6 -26.62 -6.25 3.53
N ARG A 7 -27.84 -5.79 3.67
CA ARG A 7 -28.13 -4.44 4.19
C ARG A 7 -27.66 -4.29 5.63
N ASP A 8 -27.92 -5.26 6.49
CA ASP A 8 -27.52 -5.24 7.88
C ASP A 8 -25.99 -5.28 8.03
N ALA A 9 -25.30 -6.09 7.22
CA ALA A 9 -23.85 -6.11 7.14
C ALA A 9 -23.28 -4.73 6.76
N PHE A 10 -23.87 -4.10 5.75
CA PHE A 10 -23.45 -2.77 5.30
C PHE A 10 -23.71 -1.69 6.36
N GLU A 11 -24.82 -1.76 7.07
CA GLU A 11 -25.09 -0.85 8.19
C GLU A 11 -24.09 -1.02 9.35
N LEU A 12 -23.74 -2.25 9.72
CA LEU A 12 -22.70 -2.52 10.70
C LEU A 12 -21.36 -1.94 10.27
N TYR A 13 -20.98 -2.15 9.01
CA TYR A 13 -19.74 -1.61 8.42
C TYR A 13 -19.72 -0.08 8.44
N ARG A 14 -20.83 0.58 8.12
CA ARG A 14 -20.93 2.05 8.07
C ARG A 14 -20.90 2.71 9.44
N ARG A 15 -21.42 2.07 10.47
CA ARG A 15 -21.53 2.68 11.82
C ARG A 15 -20.19 3.02 12.44
N ARG A 16 -19.13 2.31 12.11
CA ARG A 16 -17.73 2.59 12.49
C ARG A 16 -17.55 3.01 13.95
N ARG A 17 -18.25 2.33 14.87
CA ARG A 17 -18.18 2.54 16.31
C ARG A 17 -17.48 1.35 16.95
N ASP A 18 -16.95 1.52 18.16
CA ASP A 18 -16.33 0.43 18.91
C ASP A 18 -17.26 -0.76 19.02
N ALA A 19 -18.58 -0.52 19.24
CA ALA A 19 -19.60 -1.57 19.31
C ALA A 19 -19.83 -2.32 17.98
N THR A 20 -19.35 -1.82 16.85
CA THR A 20 -19.45 -2.46 15.52
C THR A 20 -18.09 -2.79 14.92
N ALA A 21 -17.01 -2.67 15.71
CA ALA A 21 -15.69 -3.14 15.33
C ALA A 21 -15.71 -4.64 14.98
N PRO A 22 -14.82 -5.15 14.12
CA PRO A 22 -14.85 -6.55 13.68
C PRO A 22 -14.89 -7.60 14.82
N ARG A 23 -14.30 -7.30 15.97
CA ARG A 23 -14.26 -8.17 17.15
C ARG A 23 -15.35 -7.83 18.18
N ALA A 24 -16.15 -6.79 17.96
CA ALA A 24 -17.25 -6.44 18.88
C ALA A 24 -18.39 -7.45 18.80
N GLU A 25 -19.11 -7.60 19.90
CA GLU A 25 -20.17 -8.59 20.08
C GLU A 25 -21.21 -8.55 18.96
N LEU A 26 -21.69 -7.37 18.57
CA LEU A 26 -22.66 -7.22 17.48
C LEU A 26 -22.16 -7.77 16.14
N SER A 27 -20.89 -7.52 15.81
CA SER A 27 -20.28 -7.98 14.57
C SER A 27 -19.97 -9.48 14.60
N VAL A 28 -19.58 -10.00 15.76
CA VAL A 28 -19.38 -11.43 15.96
C VAL A 28 -20.70 -12.18 15.86
N ASP A 29 -21.73 -11.72 16.55
CA ASP A 29 -23.07 -12.31 16.54
C ASP A 29 -23.69 -12.30 15.14
N PHE A 30 -23.54 -11.19 14.40
CA PHE A 30 -23.95 -11.12 13.01
C PHE A 30 -23.25 -12.18 12.14
N ARG A 31 -21.92 -12.31 12.25
CA ARG A 31 -21.17 -13.33 11.50
C ARG A 31 -21.58 -14.75 11.84
N MET A 32 -21.79 -15.04 13.11
CA MET A 32 -22.23 -16.37 13.57
C MET A 32 -23.57 -16.78 12.97
N ARG A 33 -24.45 -15.82 12.67
CA ARG A 33 -25.77 -16.10 12.07
C ARG A 33 -25.76 -16.12 10.55
N HIS A 34 -24.88 -15.33 9.90
CA HIS A 34 -24.98 -15.03 8.48
C HIS A 34 -23.73 -15.36 7.68
N SER A 35 -22.64 -15.82 8.31
CA SER A 35 -21.37 -16.13 7.65
C SER A 35 -20.85 -17.51 8.05
N TYR A 36 -19.90 -18.01 7.27
CA TYR A 36 -19.15 -19.19 7.66
C TYR A 36 -18.17 -18.81 8.80
N PRO A 37 -18.20 -19.48 9.97
CA PRO A 37 -17.43 -19.08 11.15
C PRO A 37 -15.91 -19.15 10.91
N ASP A 38 -15.44 -20.08 10.08
CA ASP A 38 -14.02 -20.33 9.82
C ASP A 38 -13.54 -19.70 8.50
N PHE A 39 -14.31 -18.75 7.95
CA PHE A 39 -13.95 -18.10 6.72
C PHE A 39 -12.71 -17.23 6.91
N ARG A 40 -11.69 -17.44 6.07
CA ARG A 40 -10.48 -16.61 5.99
C ARG A 40 -10.24 -16.14 4.57
N ILE A 41 -9.65 -14.98 4.43
CA ILE A 41 -9.19 -14.45 3.15
C ILE A 41 -7.73 -14.87 3.00
N THR A 42 -7.47 -15.82 2.10
CA THR A 42 -6.13 -16.35 1.87
C THR A 42 -5.16 -15.27 1.39
N CYS A 43 -5.64 -14.39 0.49
CA CYS A 43 -4.80 -13.37 -0.12
C CYS A 43 -5.58 -12.12 -0.52
N ILE A 44 -4.95 -10.95 -0.30
CA ILE A 44 -5.35 -9.68 -0.90
C ILE A 44 -4.15 -9.12 -1.65
N GLY A 45 -4.33 -8.79 -2.94
CA GLY A 45 -3.36 -8.06 -3.75
C GLY A 45 -3.96 -6.75 -4.25
N VAL A 46 -3.28 -5.63 -4.01
CA VAL A 46 -3.74 -4.30 -4.43
C VAL A 46 -2.60 -3.48 -5.01
N TRP A 47 -2.95 -2.50 -5.84
CA TRP A 47 -2.03 -1.55 -6.46
C TRP A 47 -2.41 -0.14 -6.05
N ASP A 48 -1.46 0.55 -5.45
CA ASP A 48 -1.45 1.98 -5.11
C ASP A 48 -2.79 2.53 -4.62
N THR A 49 -3.39 1.83 -3.66
CA THR A 49 -4.69 2.23 -3.09
C THR A 49 -4.60 3.60 -2.42
N VAL A 50 -5.58 4.45 -2.71
CA VAL A 50 -5.65 5.82 -2.18
C VAL A 50 -6.92 6.04 -1.39
N GLY A 51 -6.84 6.80 -0.30
CA GLY A 51 -7.94 7.01 0.65
C GLY A 51 -9.02 8.00 0.19
N SER A 52 -8.81 8.70 -0.91
CA SER A 52 -9.79 9.64 -1.47
C SER A 52 -10.06 9.32 -2.94
N LEU A 53 -11.31 9.28 -3.32
CA LEU A 53 -11.77 9.02 -4.71
C LEU A 53 -11.43 10.15 -5.69
N GLY A 54 -10.23 10.72 -5.65
CA GLY A 54 -9.78 11.74 -6.60
C GLY A 54 -10.59 13.05 -6.58
N ILE A 55 -11.50 13.22 -5.64
CA ILE A 55 -12.26 14.46 -5.48
C ILE A 55 -11.30 15.53 -4.95
N PRO A 56 -11.17 16.68 -5.65
CA PRO A 56 -10.35 17.78 -5.17
C PRO A 56 -10.88 18.23 -3.80
N VAL A 57 -10.17 17.90 -2.74
CA VAL A 57 -10.57 18.06 -1.33
C VAL A 57 -10.63 19.54 -0.90
N GLY A 58 -10.42 20.50 -1.81
CA GLY A 58 -10.30 21.91 -1.46
C GLY A 58 -11.59 22.62 -1.09
N LEU A 59 -12.75 22.23 -1.61
CA LEU A 59 -14.00 22.97 -1.37
C LEU A 59 -15.13 22.13 -0.77
N LEU A 60 -15.07 20.79 -0.88
CA LEU A 60 -16.08 19.86 -0.38
C LEU A 60 -15.51 18.80 0.58
N GLY A 61 -14.20 18.84 0.85
CA GLY A 61 -13.51 17.79 1.59
C GLY A 61 -13.96 17.60 3.03
N HIS A 62 -14.40 18.66 3.70
CA HIS A 62 -14.95 18.55 5.05
C HIS A 62 -16.34 17.91 5.09
N LEU A 63 -17.10 18.00 4.01
CA LEU A 63 -18.46 17.42 3.92
C LEU A 63 -18.46 15.96 3.46
N THR A 64 -17.46 15.55 2.69
CA THR A 64 -17.38 14.19 2.10
C THR A 64 -16.40 13.26 2.83
N SER A 65 -15.46 13.78 3.61
CA SER A 65 -14.49 12.98 4.37
C SER A 65 -15.16 11.98 5.33
N HIS A 66 -16.31 12.37 5.91
CA HIS A 66 -17.11 11.47 6.75
C HIS A 66 -17.85 10.38 5.97
N LEU A 67 -18.04 10.55 4.66
CA LEU A 67 -18.80 9.63 3.83
C LEU A 67 -17.92 8.64 3.07
N VAL A 68 -16.66 9.00 2.75
CA VAL A 68 -15.80 8.27 1.80
C VAL A 68 -14.40 7.96 2.34
N GLY A 69 -14.01 8.49 3.50
CA GLY A 69 -12.69 8.24 4.10
C GLY A 69 -12.54 6.81 4.61
N PHE A 70 -11.52 6.09 4.19
CA PHE A 70 -11.09 4.89 4.90
C PHE A 70 -10.47 5.32 6.22
N HIS A 71 -11.12 5.03 7.34
CA HIS A 71 -10.66 5.42 8.67
C HIS A 71 -9.83 4.35 9.36
N ASP A 72 -9.98 3.09 8.94
CA ASP A 72 -9.21 1.98 9.48
C ASP A 72 -8.33 1.38 8.39
N VAL A 73 -7.04 1.58 8.54
CA VAL A 73 -6.00 1.02 7.68
C VAL A 73 -5.39 -0.24 8.28
N THR A 74 -5.91 -0.69 9.41
CA THR A 74 -5.45 -1.90 10.07
C THR A 74 -5.83 -3.11 9.24
N LEU A 75 -4.84 -3.91 8.85
CA LEU A 75 -5.08 -5.15 8.13
C LEU A 75 -5.85 -6.11 9.02
N SER A 76 -7.01 -6.57 8.53
CA SER A 76 -7.85 -7.50 9.29
C SER A 76 -7.09 -8.80 9.58
N SER A 77 -7.20 -9.30 10.82
CA SER A 77 -6.63 -10.59 11.22
C SER A 77 -7.25 -11.81 10.51
N TRP A 78 -8.34 -11.61 9.76
CA TRP A 78 -8.96 -12.63 8.89
C TRP A 78 -8.26 -12.80 7.55
N VAL A 79 -7.28 -11.94 7.23
CA VAL A 79 -6.46 -12.01 6.02
C VAL A 79 -5.17 -12.74 6.36
N ASP A 80 -4.82 -13.78 5.60
CA ASP A 80 -3.59 -14.52 5.82
C ASP A 80 -2.38 -13.81 5.18
N ARG A 81 -2.57 -13.30 3.95
CA ARG A 81 -1.52 -12.64 3.17
C ARG A 81 -2.03 -11.38 2.50
N ALA A 82 -1.24 -10.31 2.54
CA ALA A 82 -1.59 -9.05 1.93
C ALA A 82 -0.40 -8.45 1.18
N TYR A 83 -0.60 -8.08 -0.07
CA TYR A 83 0.44 -7.53 -0.96
C TYR A 83 -0.04 -6.22 -1.56
N HIS A 84 0.77 -5.18 -1.43
CA HIS A 84 0.47 -3.84 -1.93
C HIS A 84 1.63 -3.31 -2.75
N ALA A 85 1.44 -3.14 -4.05
CA ALA A 85 2.38 -2.44 -4.92
C ALA A 85 2.11 -0.93 -4.84
N VAL A 86 3.11 -0.14 -4.44
CA VAL A 86 2.97 1.30 -4.16
C VAL A 86 3.83 2.11 -5.11
N ALA A 87 3.33 3.26 -5.58
CA ALA A 87 4.01 4.13 -6.52
C ALA A 87 4.96 5.13 -5.82
N ILE A 88 6.22 5.19 -6.23
CA ILE A 88 7.22 6.12 -5.68
C ILE A 88 6.99 7.56 -6.16
N ASP A 89 6.67 7.72 -7.45
CA ASP A 89 6.76 9.01 -8.14
C ASP A 89 5.43 9.79 -8.20
N GLU A 90 4.36 9.27 -7.59
CA GLU A 90 3.08 9.96 -7.54
C GLU A 90 3.16 11.18 -6.61
N ARG A 91 2.83 12.36 -7.15
CA ARG A 91 2.96 13.64 -6.45
C ARG A 91 1.65 14.40 -6.31
N ARG A 92 0.55 13.90 -6.85
CA ARG A 92 -0.76 14.52 -6.66
C ARG A 92 -1.23 14.33 -5.23
N ARG A 93 -1.50 15.42 -4.51
CA ARG A 93 -1.95 15.37 -3.10
C ARG A 93 -3.16 14.47 -2.83
N PRO A 94 -4.20 14.44 -3.70
CA PRO A 94 -5.34 13.53 -3.50
C PRO A 94 -4.98 12.05 -3.63
N PHE A 95 -3.80 11.73 -4.13
CA PHE A 95 -3.31 10.36 -4.36
C PHE A 95 -2.30 9.90 -3.30
N VAL A 96 -2.48 10.32 -2.06
CA VAL A 96 -1.70 9.78 -0.93
C VAL A 96 -2.02 8.30 -0.75
N PRO A 97 -1.02 7.40 -0.72
CA PRO A 97 -1.29 5.98 -0.60
C PRO A 97 -1.86 5.64 0.78
N THR A 98 -2.81 4.75 0.80
CA THR A 98 -3.38 4.19 2.02
C THR A 98 -2.63 2.92 2.38
N LEU A 99 -1.56 3.06 3.14
CA LEU A 99 -0.74 1.94 3.60
C LEU A 99 -1.45 1.19 4.71
N TRP A 100 -1.41 -0.14 4.65
CA TRP A 100 -1.90 -0.98 5.75
C TRP A 100 -0.97 -0.94 6.95
N VAL A 101 -1.56 -1.15 8.11
CA VAL A 101 -0.87 -1.37 9.38
C VAL A 101 -1.17 -2.78 9.85
N GLN A 102 -0.13 -3.54 10.16
CA GLN A 102 -0.24 -4.90 10.68
C GLN A 102 -0.28 -4.87 12.22
N GLN A 103 -1.20 -5.61 12.80
CA GLN A 103 -1.22 -5.81 14.24
C GLN A 103 -0.13 -6.82 14.67
N PRO A 104 0.59 -6.57 15.77
CA PRO A 104 1.64 -7.47 16.24
C PRO A 104 1.15 -8.91 16.47
N ASP A 105 0.00 -9.07 17.13
CA ASP A 105 -0.60 -10.37 17.40
C ASP A 105 -0.98 -11.14 16.12
N ALA A 106 -1.49 -10.46 15.10
CA ALA A 106 -1.78 -11.09 13.82
C ALA A 106 -0.51 -11.58 13.10
N ARG A 107 0.58 -10.80 13.21
CA ARG A 107 1.89 -11.18 12.68
C ARG A 107 2.45 -12.42 13.38
N GLU A 108 2.36 -12.47 14.70
CA GLU A 108 2.77 -13.62 15.51
C GLU A 108 1.97 -14.88 15.16
N GLN A 109 0.67 -14.73 14.87
CA GLN A 109 -0.21 -15.80 14.39
C GLN A 109 0.02 -16.22 12.94
N GLY A 110 1.04 -15.68 12.28
CA GLY A 110 1.45 -16.10 10.95
C GLY A 110 0.94 -15.26 9.78
N GLN A 111 0.17 -14.17 10.04
CA GLN A 111 -0.18 -13.23 8.98
C GLN A 111 1.08 -12.67 8.32
N ARG A 112 1.07 -12.57 7.00
CA ARG A 112 2.14 -11.95 6.23
C ARG A 112 1.61 -10.75 5.46
N MET A 113 2.31 -9.62 5.58
CA MET A 113 2.02 -8.39 4.85
C MET A 113 3.30 -7.90 4.20
N GLU A 114 3.21 -7.45 2.95
CA GLU A 114 4.32 -6.81 2.21
C GLU A 114 3.76 -5.63 1.41
N GLN A 115 4.34 -4.45 1.60
CA GLN A 115 4.04 -3.25 0.85
C GLN A 115 5.32 -2.83 0.12
N ARG A 116 5.32 -2.94 -1.21
CA ARG A 116 6.52 -2.73 -2.02
C ARG A 116 6.39 -1.52 -2.91
N TRP A 117 7.39 -0.65 -2.83
CA TRP A 117 7.45 0.59 -3.59
C TRP A 117 8.13 0.38 -4.93
N PHE A 118 7.45 0.77 -6.00
CA PHE A 118 7.88 0.64 -7.39
C PHE A 118 8.10 2.00 -8.03
N THR A 119 9.04 2.09 -8.97
CA THR A 119 9.20 3.24 -9.85
C THR A 119 7.91 3.52 -10.61
N GLY A 120 7.52 4.78 -10.65
CA GLY A 120 6.38 5.24 -11.44
C GLY A 120 5.33 5.99 -10.63
N VAL A 121 4.42 6.62 -11.35
CA VAL A 121 3.22 7.27 -10.79
C VAL A 121 2.10 6.24 -10.61
N HIS A 122 0.99 6.65 -10.05
CA HIS A 122 -0.18 5.80 -9.77
C HIS A 122 -0.57 4.87 -10.93
N SER A 123 -0.66 5.42 -12.13
CA SER A 123 -1.03 4.65 -13.33
C SER A 123 0.12 3.83 -13.93
N ASP A 124 1.37 4.17 -13.62
CA ASP A 124 2.53 3.35 -13.99
C ASP A 124 2.56 2.06 -13.17
N VAL A 125 2.20 2.12 -11.89
CA VAL A 125 2.15 0.95 -11.01
C VAL A 125 0.84 0.19 -11.17
N GLY A 126 -0.27 0.92 -11.28
CA GLY A 126 -1.61 0.34 -11.37
C GLY A 126 -2.04 -0.12 -12.76
N GLY A 127 -1.27 0.16 -13.82
CA GLY A 127 -1.57 -0.32 -15.18
C GLY A 127 -2.51 0.56 -16.01
N GLY A 128 -2.57 1.86 -15.73
CA GLY A 128 -3.46 2.80 -16.43
C GLY A 128 -3.00 3.25 -17.81
N TYR A 129 -1.75 2.99 -18.22
CA TYR A 129 -1.24 3.38 -19.51
C TYR A 129 -1.38 2.29 -20.56
N PRO A 130 -1.65 2.66 -21.84
CA PRO A 130 -1.77 1.69 -22.91
C PRO A 130 -0.40 1.15 -23.35
N TRP A 131 -0.40 0.05 -24.07
CA TRP A 131 0.78 -0.42 -24.77
C TRP A 131 1.20 0.65 -25.83
N PRO A 132 2.52 0.92 -26.01
CA PRO A 132 3.67 0.21 -25.47
C PRO A 132 4.20 0.74 -24.12
N ASP A 133 3.61 1.74 -23.49
CA ASP A 133 4.16 2.51 -22.37
C ASP A 133 3.83 1.92 -20.97
N ARG A 134 3.46 0.63 -20.89
CA ARG A 134 3.08 -0.05 -19.64
C ARG A 134 4.20 -0.89 -19.00
N GLY A 135 5.46 -0.63 -19.36
CA GLY A 135 6.58 -1.46 -18.86
C GLY A 135 6.72 -1.44 -17.35
N LEU A 136 6.51 -0.30 -16.69
CA LEU A 136 6.55 -0.19 -15.24
C LEU A 136 5.41 -0.99 -14.58
N ALA A 137 4.20 -0.92 -15.11
CA ALA A 137 3.07 -1.71 -14.62
C ALA A 137 3.32 -3.22 -14.73
N THR A 138 4.03 -3.66 -15.77
CA THR A 138 4.38 -5.06 -15.95
C THR A 138 5.31 -5.55 -14.84
N LEU A 139 6.22 -4.72 -14.32
CA LEU A 139 7.10 -5.08 -13.20
C LEU A 139 6.29 -5.30 -11.92
N ALA A 140 5.41 -4.36 -11.57
CA ALA A 140 4.54 -4.48 -10.41
C ALA A 140 3.59 -5.68 -10.53
N LEU A 141 3.06 -5.94 -11.73
CA LEU A 141 2.22 -7.11 -12.00
C LEU A 141 2.98 -8.43 -11.85
N ARG A 142 4.20 -8.54 -12.38
CA ARG A 142 5.03 -9.75 -12.26
C ARG A 142 5.36 -10.06 -10.81
N TRP A 143 5.71 -9.04 -10.03
CA TRP A 143 5.90 -9.20 -8.59
C TRP A 143 4.63 -9.71 -7.88
N MET A 144 3.47 -9.14 -8.18
CA MET A 144 2.21 -9.58 -7.60
C MET A 144 1.88 -11.03 -7.97
N VAL A 145 2.04 -11.39 -9.24
CA VAL A 145 1.86 -12.77 -9.74
C VAL A 145 2.77 -13.72 -8.98
N GLU A 146 4.06 -13.39 -8.85
CA GLU A 146 5.01 -14.21 -8.08
C GLU A 146 4.52 -14.42 -6.64
N ARG A 147 4.08 -13.36 -5.96
CA ARG A 147 3.61 -13.46 -4.57
C ARG A 147 2.36 -14.33 -4.43
N VAL A 148 1.37 -14.16 -5.31
CA VAL A 148 0.13 -14.93 -5.21
C VAL A 148 0.30 -16.38 -5.65
N THR A 149 1.20 -16.69 -6.57
CA THR A 149 1.48 -18.06 -6.98
C THR A 149 2.34 -18.81 -5.96
N THR A 150 3.40 -18.18 -5.47
CA THR A 150 4.35 -18.86 -4.56
C THR A 150 3.83 -18.92 -3.12
N ALA A 151 3.35 -17.81 -2.58
CA ALA A 151 2.98 -17.71 -1.19
C ALA A 151 1.51 -18.05 -0.92
N CYS A 152 0.59 -17.71 -1.84
CA CYS A 152 -0.84 -18.04 -1.71
C CYS A 152 -1.21 -19.34 -2.43
N LYS A 153 -0.27 -19.93 -3.19
CA LYS A 153 -0.46 -21.15 -3.98
C LYS A 153 -1.65 -21.06 -4.95
N LEU A 154 -1.89 -19.84 -5.45
CA LEU A 154 -2.92 -19.61 -6.46
C LEU A 154 -2.37 -20.03 -7.83
N GLU A 155 -3.05 -20.94 -8.48
CA GLU A 155 -2.72 -21.33 -9.85
C GLU A 155 -3.20 -20.24 -10.82
N LEU A 156 -2.24 -19.61 -11.50
CA LEU A 156 -2.49 -18.59 -12.50
C LEU A 156 -1.94 -19.02 -13.85
N ASP A 157 -2.71 -18.79 -14.90
CA ASP A 157 -2.17 -18.86 -16.26
C ASP A 157 -1.34 -17.60 -16.54
N VAL A 158 -0.02 -17.75 -16.51
CA VAL A 158 0.94 -16.66 -16.76
C VAL A 158 1.34 -16.56 -18.23
N ALA A 159 0.95 -17.51 -19.08
CA ALA A 159 1.31 -17.51 -20.49
C ALA A 159 0.93 -16.22 -21.23
N PRO A 160 -0.23 -15.57 -20.98
CA PRO A 160 -0.54 -14.29 -21.61
C PRO A 160 0.43 -13.17 -21.19
N LEU A 161 0.94 -13.21 -19.97
CA LEU A 161 1.91 -12.21 -19.48
C LEU A 161 3.29 -12.41 -20.11
N ASP A 162 3.71 -13.66 -20.29
CA ASP A 162 4.99 -14.01 -20.88
C ASP A 162 4.99 -13.86 -22.41
N ALA A 163 3.86 -14.10 -23.05
CA ALA A 163 3.66 -13.91 -24.48
C ALA A 163 3.40 -12.44 -24.87
N ALA A 164 3.18 -11.54 -23.90
CA ALA A 164 2.91 -10.14 -24.19
C ALA A 164 4.12 -9.50 -24.91
N PRO A 165 3.88 -8.67 -25.94
CA PRO A 165 4.95 -7.94 -26.60
C PRO A 165 5.74 -7.12 -25.60
N ALA A 166 7.06 -6.97 -25.83
CA ALA A 166 7.90 -6.12 -25.00
C ALA A 166 7.33 -4.71 -24.94
N SER A 167 7.05 -4.27 -23.71
CA SER A 167 6.57 -2.91 -23.48
C SER A 167 7.72 -1.99 -23.14
N ARG A 168 7.61 -0.74 -23.60
CA ARG A 168 8.59 0.29 -23.28
C ARG A 168 8.47 0.68 -21.82
N VAL A 169 9.57 0.77 -21.16
CA VAL A 169 9.63 1.35 -19.83
C VAL A 169 9.67 2.86 -19.95
N ALA A 170 8.61 3.51 -19.49
CA ALA A 170 8.47 4.95 -19.51
C ALA A 170 7.94 5.43 -18.15
N LEU A 171 8.62 6.41 -17.56
CA LEU A 171 8.15 7.10 -16.37
C LEU A 171 7.29 8.28 -16.80
N HIS A 172 6.03 8.28 -16.39
CA HIS A 172 5.09 9.35 -16.72
C HIS A 172 5.09 10.47 -15.67
N ASP A 173 4.59 11.64 -16.05
CA ASP A 173 4.32 12.75 -15.14
C ASP A 173 2.79 12.89 -14.98
N SER A 174 2.29 12.55 -13.80
CA SER A 174 0.86 12.65 -13.47
C SER A 174 0.40 14.07 -13.13
N LEU A 175 1.35 15.02 -12.98
CA LEU A 175 1.05 16.41 -12.65
C LEU A 175 0.55 17.19 -13.88
N SER A 176 -0.74 17.12 -14.17
CA SER A 176 -1.36 18.05 -15.11
C SER A 176 -1.25 19.50 -14.61
N PRO A 177 -1.41 20.51 -15.49
CA PRO A 177 -1.36 21.93 -15.09
C PRO A 177 -2.27 22.23 -13.88
N TRP A 178 -3.44 21.61 -13.80
CA TRP A 178 -4.37 21.76 -12.68
C TRP A 178 -3.78 21.24 -11.36
N PHE A 179 -3.16 20.04 -11.36
CA PHE A 179 -2.54 19.49 -10.17
C PHE A 179 -1.26 20.22 -9.75
N ARG A 180 -0.60 20.93 -10.65
CA ARG A 180 0.56 21.79 -10.33
C ARG A 180 0.19 23.00 -9.49
N LEU A 181 -1.06 23.47 -9.56
CA LEU A 181 -1.59 24.54 -8.70
C LEU A 181 -1.76 24.09 -7.24
N TRP A 182 -1.85 22.79 -7.02
CA TRP A 182 -1.99 22.18 -5.70
C TRP A 182 -0.63 21.65 -5.29
N ALA A 183 0.15 22.43 -4.55
CA ALA A 183 1.52 22.10 -4.16
C ALA A 183 1.80 20.57 -4.18
N PRO A 184 2.66 20.07 -5.08
CA PRO A 184 2.96 18.65 -5.18
C PRO A 184 3.46 18.10 -3.85
N ALA A 185 3.08 16.87 -3.51
CA ALA A 185 3.56 16.18 -2.31
C ALA A 185 4.50 15.06 -2.71
N VAL A 186 5.61 14.92 -2.01
CA VAL A 186 6.51 13.76 -2.13
C VAL A 186 6.05 12.74 -1.10
N ARG A 187 5.86 11.50 -1.53
CA ARG A 187 5.49 10.39 -0.65
C ARG A 187 6.65 10.00 0.25
N THR A 188 6.38 9.62 1.48
CA THR A 188 7.39 9.13 2.42
C THR A 188 7.36 7.62 2.42
N ILE A 189 8.51 6.99 2.21
CA ILE A 189 8.70 5.54 2.31
C ILE A 189 9.01 5.22 3.78
N ASP A 190 8.54 4.07 4.26
CA ASP A 190 8.75 3.59 5.61
C ASP A 190 8.19 4.54 6.70
N GLY A 191 6.89 4.53 6.81
CA GLY A 191 6.17 5.27 7.83
C GLY A 191 4.87 5.92 7.35
N GLY A 192 4.60 5.88 6.05
CA GLY A 192 3.43 6.53 5.46
C GLY A 192 3.42 8.05 5.71
N LEU A 193 2.70 8.80 4.89
CA LEU A 193 2.32 10.15 5.30
C LEU A 193 1.20 10.01 6.32
N GLY A 194 1.52 10.11 7.59
CA GLY A 194 0.55 10.62 8.55
C GLY A 194 0.07 11.97 8.03
N HIS A 195 -1.20 12.28 8.15
CA HIS A 195 -1.76 13.57 7.71
C HIS A 195 -1.02 14.80 8.28
N HIS A 196 -0.05 14.62 9.15
CA HIS A 196 0.74 15.64 9.83
C HIS A 196 2.26 15.43 9.80
N GLY A 197 2.78 14.55 8.94
CA GLY A 197 4.23 14.38 8.77
C GLY A 197 4.97 13.79 9.98
N ALA A 198 4.27 13.37 11.03
CA ALA A 198 4.86 12.68 12.15
C ALA A 198 4.88 11.16 11.87
N ARG A 199 6.05 10.58 12.03
CA ARG A 199 6.24 9.13 11.97
C ARG A 199 5.69 8.50 13.24
N ASP A 200 4.85 7.51 13.08
CA ASP A 200 4.49 6.62 14.18
C ASP A 200 5.31 5.32 14.05
N GLU A 201 6.43 5.27 14.75
CA GLU A 201 7.35 4.14 14.73
C GLU A 201 6.74 2.85 15.33
N SER A 202 5.63 2.98 16.05
CA SER A 202 4.89 1.81 16.59
C SER A 202 4.09 1.07 15.53
N ARG A 203 3.90 1.66 14.33
CA ARG A 203 3.09 1.10 13.26
C ARG A 203 3.92 0.19 12.37
N ILE A 204 3.54 -1.09 12.30
CA ILE A 204 4.17 -2.06 11.41
C ILE A 204 3.54 -1.94 10.03
N THR A 205 4.24 -1.32 9.09
CA THR A 205 3.78 -1.13 7.69
C THR A 205 4.42 -2.12 6.73
N ALA A 206 5.47 -2.83 7.13
CA ALA A 206 6.19 -3.83 6.34
C ALA A 206 6.55 -3.33 4.92
N GLU A 207 7.06 -2.11 4.83
CA GLU A 207 7.45 -1.46 3.58
C GLU A 207 8.84 -1.89 3.12
N SER A 208 9.02 -1.98 1.82
CA SER A 208 10.31 -2.21 1.17
C SER A 208 10.34 -1.49 -0.18
N VAL A 209 11.54 -1.23 -0.69
CA VAL A 209 11.73 -0.69 -2.04
C VAL A 209 12.07 -1.83 -2.99
N ASP A 210 11.46 -1.86 -4.17
CA ASP A 210 11.73 -2.90 -5.17
C ASP A 210 13.16 -2.81 -5.67
N GLU A 211 13.81 -3.96 -5.87
CA GLU A 211 15.21 -4.05 -6.28
C GLU A 211 15.50 -3.37 -7.62
N ASN A 212 14.53 -3.36 -8.53
CA ASN A 212 14.66 -2.67 -9.82
C ASN A 212 14.85 -1.16 -9.66
N VAL A 213 14.38 -0.55 -8.57
CA VAL A 213 14.56 0.89 -8.30
C VAL A 213 16.03 1.25 -8.20
N ALA A 214 16.86 0.43 -7.56
CA ALA A 214 18.30 0.65 -7.47
C ALA A 214 18.97 0.60 -8.86
N GLY A 215 18.60 -0.37 -9.69
CA GLY A 215 19.06 -0.49 -11.07
C GLY A 215 18.67 0.73 -11.93
N TRP A 216 17.43 1.21 -11.78
CA TRP A 216 16.95 2.41 -12.49
C TRP A 216 17.69 3.65 -12.06
N ARG A 217 17.93 3.84 -10.77
CA ARG A 217 18.73 4.96 -10.25
C ARG A 217 20.18 4.92 -10.79
N ALA A 218 20.78 3.75 -10.84
CA ALA A 218 22.13 3.59 -11.40
C ALA A 218 22.17 3.91 -12.89
N THR A 219 21.19 3.42 -13.67
CA THR A 219 21.14 3.59 -15.12
C THR A 219 20.74 5.01 -15.53
N TYR A 220 19.75 5.61 -14.85
CA TYR A 220 19.17 6.90 -15.23
C TYR A 220 19.57 8.05 -14.31
N LYS A 221 20.59 7.87 -13.48
CA LYS A 221 21.10 8.90 -12.56
C LYS A 221 21.54 10.17 -13.28
N THR A 222 22.13 10.03 -14.47
CA THR A 222 22.67 11.13 -15.29
C THR A 222 21.97 11.30 -16.62
N ALA A 223 21.08 10.38 -16.98
CA ALA A 223 20.30 10.40 -18.21
C ALA A 223 18.80 10.57 -17.90
N PRO A 224 18.06 11.34 -18.73
CA PRO A 224 16.62 11.48 -18.54
C PRO A 224 15.90 10.18 -18.83
N MET A 225 14.85 9.90 -18.05
CA MET A 225 13.92 8.82 -18.33
C MET A 225 13.02 9.17 -19.52
N PRO A 226 12.62 8.19 -20.34
CA PRO A 226 11.60 8.41 -21.36
C PRO A 226 10.36 9.11 -20.79
N VAL A 227 9.73 9.98 -21.57
CA VAL A 227 8.54 10.77 -21.25
C VAL A 227 8.82 11.95 -20.29
N VAL A 228 9.50 11.72 -19.17
CA VAL A 228 9.77 12.79 -18.17
C VAL A 228 10.96 13.65 -18.53
N ASN A 229 11.85 13.15 -19.37
CA ASN A 229 13.04 13.84 -19.86
C ASN A 229 13.92 14.47 -18.74
N ARG A 230 14.12 13.74 -17.66
CA ARG A 230 15.00 14.12 -16.53
C ARG A 230 15.69 12.89 -15.95
N PRO A 231 16.86 13.06 -15.29
CA PRO A 231 17.49 11.95 -14.54
C PRO A 231 16.55 11.37 -13.48
N TYR A 232 16.63 10.06 -13.30
CA TYR A 232 15.81 9.39 -12.29
C TYR A 232 16.51 9.43 -10.92
N ALA A 233 16.06 10.28 -10.03
CA ALA A 233 16.60 10.45 -8.68
C ALA A 233 15.49 10.85 -7.70
N PRO A 234 14.61 9.92 -7.31
CA PRO A 234 13.53 10.21 -6.40
C PRO A 234 14.06 10.51 -4.99
N ALA A 235 13.72 11.69 -4.45
CA ALA A 235 14.21 12.15 -3.16
C ALA A 235 13.78 11.25 -1.98
N ASN A 236 12.58 10.71 -2.04
CA ASN A 236 12.04 9.81 -1.02
C ASN A 236 12.80 8.49 -0.93
N VAL A 237 13.34 7.98 -2.03
CA VAL A 237 14.18 6.77 -2.02
C VAL A 237 15.56 7.10 -1.44
N ALA A 238 16.12 8.26 -1.75
CA ALA A 238 17.39 8.69 -1.17
C ALA A 238 17.28 8.85 0.36
N ASP A 239 16.22 9.45 0.85
CA ASP A 239 15.92 9.58 2.28
C ASP A 239 15.73 8.19 2.94
N TYR A 240 15.04 7.26 2.28
CA TYR A 240 14.90 5.88 2.76
C TYR A 240 16.24 5.17 2.88
N ASP A 241 17.08 5.23 1.84
CA ASP A 241 18.41 4.60 1.84
C ASP A 241 19.29 5.14 2.97
N GLU A 242 19.28 6.47 3.20
CA GLU A 242 20.03 7.10 4.27
C GLU A 242 19.60 6.58 5.64
N ARG A 243 18.30 6.44 5.87
CA ARG A 243 17.77 5.92 7.13
C ARG A 243 18.07 4.44 7.35
N VAL A 244 18.00 3.62 6.29
CA VAL A 244 18.40 2.20 6.36
C VAL A 244 19.87 2.08 6.70
N ALA A 245 20.73 2.91 6.10
CA ALA A 245 22.15 2.93 6.40
C ALA A 245 22.42 3.37 7.87
N GLN A 246 21.72 4.39 8.37
CA GLN A 246 21.82 4.83 9.77
C GLN A 246 21.36 3.74 10.74
N ALA A 247 20.24 3.07 10.47
CA ALA A 247 19.73 1.99 11.30
C ALA A 247 20.72 0.79 11.37
N ALA A 248 21.40 0.49 10.27
CA ALA A 248 22.40 -0.59 10.23
C ALA A 248 23.65 -0.28 11.09
N HIS A 249 23.93 1.00 11.38
CA HIS A 249 25.05 1.45 12.23
C HIS A 249 24.64 1.67 13.69
N THR A 250 23.36 1.61 14.00
CA THR A 250 22.88 1.78 15.38
C THR A 250 23.00 0.43 16.11
N PRO A 251 23.79 0.33 17.21
CA PRO A 251 23.86 -0.92 17.95
C PRO A 251 22.49 -1.30 18.49
N PRO A 252 22.18 -2.60 18.58
CA PRO A 252 20.90 -3.05 19.12
C PRO A 252 20.71 -2.46 20.53
N VAL A 253 19.55 -1.85 20.76
CA VAL A 253 19.17 -1.36 22.09
C VAL A 253 19.19 -2.57 23.03
N GLN A 254 20.07 -2.55 24.02
CA GLN A 254 20.06 -3.59 25.03
C GLN A 254 18.71 -3.54 25.74
N PRO A 255 18.03 -4.67 25.90
CA PRO A 255 16.80 -4.69 26.69
C PRO A 255 17.12 -4.16 28.10
N PRO A 256 16.21 -3.39 28.70
CA PRO A 256 16.43 -2.89 30.05
C PRO A 256 16.73 -4.07 30.99
N ASP A 257 17.75 -3.94 31.79
CA ASP A 257 18.09 -4.88 32.89
C ASP A 257 16.87 -4.94 33.83
N TYR A 258 16.05 -5.93 33.70
CA TYR A 258 15.04 -6.20 34.71
C TYR A 258 15.72 -6.79 35.95
N PRO A 259 15.44 -6.26 37.14
CA PRO A 259 15.93 -6.82 38.37
C PRO A 259 15.62 -8.31 38.48
N SER A 260 16.56 -9.10 38.96
CA SER A 260 16.48 -10.57 39.04
C SER A 260 15.38 -11.12 39.95
N ASP A 261 14.71 -10.24 40.69
CA ASP A 261 13.70 -10.53 41.70
C ASP A 261 12.25 -10.63 41.13
N LEU A 262 12.10 -10.52 39.82
CA LEU A 262 10.80 -10.70 39.09
C LEU A 262 10.81 -11.91 38.13
N ARG A 263 11.69 -12.90 38.38
CA ARG A 263 11.67 -14.18 37.63
C ARG A 263 10.95 -15.27 38.43
#